data_64e97dde98870ccc3d561ef9161e73e5
#
_entry.id   64e97dde98870ccc3d561ef9161e73e5
#
_cell.length_a   1.000
_cell.length_b   1.000
_cell.length_c   1.000
_cell.angle_alpha   90.00
_cell.angle_beta   90.00
_cell.angle_gamma   90.00
#
_symmetry.space_group_name_H-M   'P 1'
#
loop_
_entity.id
_entity.type
_entity.pdbx_description
1 polymer ?
#
loop_
_entity_poly.entity_id
_entity_poly.type
_entity_poly.pdbx_seq_one_letter_code
_entity_poly.pdbx_strand_id
1 'polypeptide(L)'
;CYGHFSRIARVLRTQKPLYARDLLADKQRRMPLLPALKSYLSLKSPALRNAGRLSVMLSVASLMGTALHLPKSYWILMTVLLVTQNGYGATRLRIVNRSVGTVVGLIIAGVALHFKIPEGYTLTLMLITTLASYLILRKNYGWATVGFTITAVYTLQLLWLNGEQYILPRLIDTIIGCLIAFGGTVWLWPQWQSGLLRKNAHDALEAYQEAIRLILSEDPQPTPLAWQRMRVNQAHNTLYNSLNQAMQEPAFNSHYLADMKLWVTHSQFIVEHINAMTTLAREHRALPPELAQEYLQSCEIAIQRCQQRLEYDEPGSSGDANIMDAPEMQPHEVAAGTLEQHLQRVIGHLNTMHTISSMAWRQRPHHGIWLSRKLRDSKA
;
A
#
# COMPACT_ATOMS: atom_id res chain seq x y z
N CYS A 1 -21.24 19.17 14.14
CA CYS A 1 -20.66 17.88 13.66
C CYS A 1 -21.61 16.68 13.79
N TYR A 2 -22.50 16.59 14.81
CA TYR A 2 -23.42 15.45 14.98
C TYR A 2 -24.50 15.32 13.88
N GLY A 3 -24.94 16.41 13.26
CA GLY A 3 -25.96 16.41 12.21
C GLY A 3 -25.52 15.79 10.88
N HIS A 4 -24.24 15.83 10.55
CA HIS A 4 -23.70 15.21 9.32
C HIS A 4 -23.59 13.68 9.44
N PHE A 5 -23.17 13.17 10.59
CA PHE A 5 -23.07 11.73 10.83
C PHE A 5 -24.43 11.03 10.79
N SER A 6 -25.48 11.66 11.30
CA SER A 6 -26.85 11.10 11.27
C SER A 6 -27.44 11.08 9.86
N ARG A 7 -27.08 12.06 9.00
CA ARG A 7 -27.45 12.04 7.57
C ARG A 7 -26.72 10.93 6.79
N ILE A 8 -25.40 10.79 7.00
CA ILE A 8 -24.59 9.74 6.38
C ILE A 8 -25.10 8.35 6.83
N ALA A 9 -25.38 8.15 8.11
CA ALA A 9 -25.92 6.89 8.62
C ALA A 9 -27.33 6.57 8.07
N ARG A 10 -28.15 7.60 7.78
CA ARG A 10 -29.47 7.44 7.19
C ARG A 10 -29.36 7.09 5.70
N VAL A 11 -28.47 7.75 4.95
CA VAL A 11 -28.19 7.46 3.52
C VAL A 11 -27.62 6.04 3.36
N LEU A 12 -26.73 5.61 4.26
CA LEU A 12 -26.19 4.24 4.26
C LEU A 12 -27.26 3.18 4.61
N ARG A 13 -28.28 3.53 5.40
CA ARG A 13 -29.39 2.63 5.76
C ARG A 13 -30.47 2.52 4.68
N THR A 14 -30.66 3.55 3.86
CA THR A 14 -31.71 3.60 2.83
C THR A 14 -31.23 3.10 1.46
N GLN A 15 -29.92 3.01 1.23
CA GLN A 15 -29.39 2.31 0.05
C GLN A 15 -29.57 0.80 0.26
N LYS A 16 -30.61 0.26 -0.39
CA LYS A 16 -30.97 -1.16 -0.35
C LYS A 16 -29.73 -2.03 -0.64
N PRO A 17 -29.53 -3.15 0.10
CA PRO A 17 -28.40 -4.07 -0.03
C PRO A 17 -28.37 -4.84 -1.37
N LEU A 18 -29.28 -4.55 -2.30
CA LEU A 18 -29.35 -5.17 -3.63
C LEU A 18 -28.05 -5.02 -4.43
N TYR A 19 -27.40 -3.85 -4.38
CA TYR A 19 -26.15 -3.61 -5.10
C TYR A 19 -24.95 -4.40 -4.55
N ALA A 20 -24.87 -4.57 -3.25
CA ALA A 20 -23.78 -5.35 -2.66
C ALA A 20 -23.91 -6.85 -3.01
N ARG A 21 -25.12 -7.34 -3.17
CA ARG A 21 -25.40 -8.74 -3.47
C ARG A 21 -25.07 -9.09 -4.93
N ASP A 22 -25.37 -8.19 -5.87
CA ASP A 22 -25.03 -8.37 -7.28
C ASP A 22 -23.52 -8.22 -7.54
N LEU A 23 -22.86 -7.27 -6.86
CA LEU A 23 -21.42 -7.10 -6.88
C LEU A 23 -20.69 -8.31 -6.27
N LEU A 24 -21.27 -8.93 -5.23
CA LEU A 24 -20.73 -10.14 -4.62
C LEU A 24 -21.02 -11.38 -5.47
N ALA A 25 -22.14 -11.44 -6.16
CA ALA A 25 -22.52 -12.57 -7.03
C ALA A 25 -21.60 -12.66 -8.26
N ASP A 26 -21.21 -11.52 -8.85
CA ASP A 26 -20.27 -11.52 -9.99
C ASP A 26 -18.83 -11.84 -9.55
N LYS A 27 -18.42 -11.43 -8.33
CA LYS A 27 -17.15 -11.85 -7.74
C LYS A 27 -17.12 -13.34 -7.37
N GLN A 28 -18.25 -13.98 -7.24
CA GLN A 28 -18.41 -15.42 -7.00
C GLN A 28 -18.45 -16.27 -8.29
N ARG A 29 -18.23 -15.73 -9.48
CA ARG A 29 -17.77 -16.55 -10.61
C ARG A 29 -16.44 -17.17 -10.17
N ARG A 30 -16.57 -18.31 -9.50
CA ARG A 30 -15.45 -19.15 -9.04
C ARG A 30 -14.60 -19.45 -10.28
N MET A 31 -13.49 -18.73 -10.41
CA MET A 31 -12.49 -19.17 -11.37
C MET A 31 -12.21 -20.63 -11.06
N PRO A 32 -12.24 -21.53 -12.04
CA PRO A 32 -11.91 -22.92 -11.81
C PRO A 32 -10.54 -22.97 -11.12
N LEU A 33 -10.43 -23.78 -10.05
CA LEU A 33 -9.26 -23.79 -9.16
C LEU A 33 -7.93 -24.01 -9.90
N LEU A 34 -7.96 -24.84 -10.95
CA LEU A 34 -6.75 -25.17 -11.74
C LEU A 34 -6.13 -23.99 -12.49
N PRO A 35 -6.86 -23.18 -13.29
CA PRO A 35 -6.27 -21.99 -13.93
C PRO A 35 -5.88 -20.92 -12.91
N ALA A 36 -6.63 -20.75 -11.80
CA ALA A 36 -6.24 -19.87 -10.73
C ALA A 36 -4.90 -20.31 -10.11
N LEU A 37 -4.75 -21.60 -9.78
CA LEU A 37 -3.51 -22.16 -9.24
C LEU A 37 -2.33 -21.98 -10.22
N LYS A 38 -2.54 -22.21 -11.52
CA LYS A 38 -1.51 -22.01 -12.55
C LYS A 38 -1.06 -20.57 -12.66
N SER A 39 -1.97 -19.61 -12.49
CA SER A 39 -1.62 -18.18 -12.49
C SER A 39 -0.76 -17.78 -11.28
N TYR A 40 -1.00 -18.37 -10.11
CA TYR A 40 -0.20 -18.16 -8.90
C TYR A 40 1.16 -18.86 -8.95
N LEU A 41 1.29 -20.00 -9.63
CA LEU A 41 2.53 -20.76 -9.78
C LEU A 41 3.48 -20.22 -10.85
N SER A 42 3.13 -19.14 -11.54
CA SER A 42 4.03 -18.47 -12.48
C SER A 42 5.17 -17.78 -11.73
N LEU A 43 6.43 -17.95 -12.17
CA LEU A 43 7.62 -17.25 -11.65
C LEU A 43 7.50 -15.72 -11.74
N LYS A 44 6.60 -15.21 -12.59
CA LYS A 44 6.27 -13.78 -12.68
C LYS A 44 5.30 -13.34 -11.59
N SER A 45 4.64 -14.27 -10.90
CA SER A 45 3.66 -13.97 -9.84
C SER A 45 4.36 -13.38 -8.61
N PRO A 46 3.92 -12.20 -8.12
CA PRO A 46 4.42 -11.63 -6.87
C PRO A 46 4.20 -12.55 -5.66
N ALA A 47 3.10 -13.33 -5.67
CA ALA A 47 2.78 -14.27 -4.60
C ALA A 47 3.82 -15.39 -4.51
N LEU A 48 4.21 -15.99 -5.65
CA LEU A 48 5.22 -17.06 -5.66
C LEU A 48 6.60 -16.53 -5.25
N ARG A 49 6.98 -15.33 -5.71
CA ARG A 49 8.25 -14.70 -5.29
C ARG A 49 8.29 -14.42 -3.79
N ASN A 50 7.19 -13.94 -3.21
CA ASN A 50 7.09 -13.70 -1.78
C ASN A 50 7.14 -15.01 -0.99
N ALA A 51 6.44 -16.04 -1.43
CA ALA A 51 6.48 -17.36 -0.82
C ALA A 51 7.89 -17.97 -0.89
N GLY A 52 8.53 -17.95 -2.06
CA GLY A 52 9.90 -18.43 -2.25
C GLY A 52 10.90 -17.68 -1.37
N ARG A 53 10.81 -16.35 -1.32
CA ARG A 53 11.64 -15.53 -0.44
C ARG A 53 11.48 -15.92 1.03
N LEU A 54 10.24 -16.06 1.49
CA LEU A 54 9.94 -16.44 2.87
C LEU A 54 10.46 -17.85 3.17
N SER A 55 10.29 -18.81 2.26
CA SER A 55 10.79 -20.18 2.41
C SER A 55 12.31 -20.20 2.56
N VAL A 56 13.05 -19.47 1.71
CA VAL A 56 14.51 -19.38 1.82
C VAL A 56 14.93 -18.75 3.15
N MET A 57 14.30 -17.66 3.56
CA MET A 57 14.62 -17.00 4.85
C MET A 57 14.34 -17.93 6.04
N LEU A 58 13.25 -18.69 6.04
CA LEU A 58 12.93 -19.65 7.09
C LEU A 58 13.92 -20.82 7.11
N SER A 59 14.35 -21.32 5.94
CA SER A 59 15.39 -22.35 5.86
C SER A 59 16.71 -21.87 6.42
N VAL A 60 17.14 -20.64 6.06
CA VAL A 60 18.35 -20.02 6.63
C VAL A 60 18.21 -19.82 8.15
N ALA A 61 17.06 -19.37 8.63
CA ALA A 61 16.79 -19.21 10.06
C ALA A 61 16.87 -20.56 10.82
N SER A 62 16.35 -21.63 10.24
CA SER A 62 16.42 -22.96 10.80
C SER A 62 17.86 -23.47 10.88
N LEU A 63 18.63 -23.33 9.79
CA LEU A 63 20.03 -23.72 9.73
C LEU A 63 20.90 -22.92 10.74
N MET A 64 20.68 -21.59 10.83
CA MET A 64 21.38 -20.75 11.80
C MET A 64 21.09 -21.17 13.24
N GLY A 65 19.83 -21.46 13.55
CA GLY A 65 19.42 -21.88 14.89
C GLY A 65 20.06 -23.22 15.30
N THR A 66 20.16 -24.18 14.39
CA THR A 66 20.81 -25.47 14.63
C THR A 66 22.33 -25.34 14.69
N ALA A 67 22.95 -24.57 13.79
CA ALA A 67 24.39 -24.37 13.73
C ALA A 67 24.96 -23.65 14.98
N LEU A 68 24.21 -22.70 15.53
CA LEU A 68 24.60 -21.95 16.72
C LEU A 68 24.18 -22.62 18.03
N HIS A 69 23.57 -23.82 17.97
CA HIS A 69 23.06 -24.55 19.14
C HIS A 69 22.22 -23.70 20.11
N LEU A 70 21.44 -22.73 19.56
CA LEU A 70 20.66 -21.81 20.37
C LEU A 70 19.49 -22.53 21.05
N PRO A 71 19.28 -22.35 22.36
CA PRO A 71 18.13 -22.91 23.06
C PRO A 71 16.85 -22.26 22.50
N LYS A 72 15.85 -23.09 22.13
CA LYS A 72 14.57 -22.59 21.59
C LYS A 72 14.68 -21.85 20.24
N SER A 73 15.56 -22.30 19.35
CA SER A 73 15.85 -21.68 18.03
C SER A 73 14.62 -21.41 17.14
N TYR A 74 13.46 -22.03 17.42
CA TYR A 74 12.19 -21.71 16.75
C TYR A 74 11.77 -20.25 16.90
N TRP A 75 12.30 -19.50 17.87
CA TRP A 75 12.05 -18.08 18.01
C TRP A 75 12.65 -17.23 16.88
N ILE A 76 13.76 -17.68 16.29
CA ILE A 76 14.31 -17.04 15.08
C ILE A 76 13.30 -17.15 13.94
N LEU A 77 12.76 -18.35 13.71
CA LEU A 77 11.74 -18.62 12.69
C LEU A 77 10.49 -17.75 12.89
N MET A 78 9.98 -17.71 14.13
CA MET A 78 8.85 -16.85 14.50
C MET A 78 9.13 -15.37 14.24
N THR A 79 10.35 -14.90 14.54
CA THR A 79 10.75 -13.51 14.30
C THR A 79 10.78 -13.22 12.81
N VAL A 80 11.41 -14.07 11.99
CA VAL A 80 11.44 -13.93 10.52
C VAL A 80 10.01 -13.88 9.96
N LEU A 81 9.14 -14.80 10.37
CA LEU A 81 7.75 -14.87 9.91
C LEU A 81 6.95 -13.60 10.25
N LEU A 82 7.06 -13.11 11.48
CA LEU A 82 6.28 -11.97 11.97
C LEU A 82 6.78 -10.62 11.43
N VAL A 83 8.08 -10.52 11.14
CA VAL A 83 8.72 -9.27 10.71
C VAL A 83 8.64 -9.10 9.20
N THR A 84 8.71 -10.17 8.43
CA THR A 84 8.68 -10.12 6.97
C THR A 84 7.33 -9.63 6.47
N GLN A 85 7.35 -8.56 5.66
CA GLN A 85 6.17 -7.95 5.05
C GLN A 85 6.36 -7.79 3.54
N ASN A 86 5.27 -7.49 2.85
CA ASN A 86 5.30 -7.14 1.44
C ASN A 86 5.83 -5.71 1.28
N GLY A 87 7.12 -5.58 0.97
CA GLY A 87 7.79 -4.31 0.76
C GLY A 87 8.83 -3.96 1.83
N TYR A 88 9.83 -3.18 1.40
CA TYR A 88 10.97 -2.77 2.22
C TYR A 88 10.56 -1.94 3.44
N GLY A 89 9.77 -0.90 3.22
CA GLY A 89 9.38 0.03 4.28
C GLY A 89 8.58 -0.62 5.39
N ALA A 90 7.61 -1.46 5.04
CA ALA A 90 6.79 -2.19 6.00
C ALA A 90 7.63 -3.19 6.82
N THR A 91 8.57 -3.90 6.17
CA THR A 91 9.50 -4.80 6.86
C THR A 91 10.41 -4.04 7.80
N ARG A 92 11.03 -2.92 7.35
CA ARG A 92 11.88 -2.07 8.19
C ARG A 92 11.16 -1.58 9.44
N LEU A 93 9.94 -1.05 9.27
CA LEU A 93 9.15 -0.57 10.40
C LEU A 93 8.85 -1.71 11.40
N ARG A 94 8.52 -2.90 10.89
CA ARG A 94 8.31 -4.07 11.74
C ARG A 94 9.56 -4.55 12.45
N ILE A 95 10.73 -4.50 11.80
CA ILE A 95 12.03 -4.81 12.42
C ILE A 95 12.26 -3.87 13.62
N VAL A 96 12.15 -2.55 13.40
CA VAL A 96 12.37 -1.57 14.47
C VAL A 96 11.39 -1.79 15.63
N ASN A 97 10.10 -1.89 15.34
CA ASN A 97 9.07 -2.12 16.34
C ASN A 97 9.27 -3.44 17.10
N ARG A 98 9.70 -4.50 16.42
CA ARG A 98 9.99 -5.81 17.02
C ARG A 98 11.21 -5.74 17.93
N SER A 99 12.31 -5.14 17.47
CA SER A 99 13.55 -5.02 18.24
C SER A 99 13.32 -4.17 19.49
N VAL A 100 12.78 -2.97 19.33
CA VAL A 100 12.49 -2.06 20.45
C VAL A 100 11.51 -2.70 21.44
N GLY A 101 10.39 -3.25 20.93
CA GLY A 101 9.40 -3.90 21.76
C GLY A 101 9.93 -5.12 22.52
N THR A 102 10.82 -5.90 21.90
CA THR A 102 11.47 -7.03 22.57
C THR A 102 12.42 -6.54 23.68
N VAL A 103 13.26 -5.54 23.41
CA VAL A 103 14.19 -4.99 24.42
C VAL A 103 13.40 -4.46 25.62
N VAL A 104 12.40 -3.61 25.40
CA VAL A 104 11.56 -3.06 26.47
C VAL A 104 10.83 -4.17 27.23
N GLY A 105 10.25 -5.14 26.50
CA GLY A 105 9.57 -6.28 27.12
C GLY A 105 10.48 -7.16 27.97
N LEU A 106 11.73 -7.40 27.53
CA LEU A 106 12.71 -8.16 28.29
C LEU A 106 13.17 -7.42 29.55
N ILE A 107 13.36 -6.09 29.48
CA ILE A 107 13.71 -5.28 30.64
C ILE A 107 12.58 -5.36 31.68
N ILE A 108 11.32 -5.15 31.29
CA ILE A 108 10.18 -5.22 32.19
C ILE A 108 10.04 -6.62 32.80
N ALA A 109 10.14 -7.67 31.97
CA ALA A 109 10.06 -9.05 32.44
C ALA A 109 11.20 -9.39 33.39
N GLY A 110 12.45 -8.99 33.10
CA GLY A 110 13.61 -9.24 33.94
C GLY A 110 13.52 -8.54 35.29
N VAL A 111 13.11 -7.27 35.32
CA VAL A 111 12.87 -6.52 36.56
C VAL A 111 11.81 -7.22 37.40
N ALA A 112 10.68 -7.61 36.80
CA ALA A 112 9.59 -8.25 37.51
C ALA A 112 9.97 -9.65 38.04
N LEU A 113 10.76 -10.44 37.31
CA LEU A 113 11.30 -11.72 37.78
C LEU A 113 12.26 -11.54 38.95
N HIS A 114 13.10 -10.48 38.93
CA HIS A 114 13.99 -10.17 40.04
C HIS A 114 13.26 -9.97 41.37
N PHE A 115 12.07 -9.37 41.35
CA PHE A 115 11.23 -9.21 42.54
C PHE A 115 10.52 -10.49 43.00
N LYS A 116 10.74 -11.64 42.35
CA LYS A 116 10.21 -12.95 42.70
C LYS A 116 8.69 -12.93 43.00
N ILE A 117 7.93 -12.39 42.05
CA ILE A 117 6.46 -12.30 42.16
C ILE A 117 5.86 -13.72 42.35
N PRO A 118 4.97 -13.95 43.31
CA PRO A 118 4.34 -15.26 43.50
C PRO A 118 3.66 -15.79 42.26
N GLU A 119 3.66 -17.10 42.05
CA GLU A 119 3.18 -17.78 40.82
C GLU A 119 1.76 -17.42 40.43
N GLY A 120 0.84 -17.24 41.42
CA GLY A 120 -0.53 -16.85 41.13
C GLY A 120 -0.65 -15.48 40.46
N TYR A 121 0.16 -14.50 40.88
CA TYR A 121 0.18 -13.18 40.23
C TYR A 121 0.87 -13.23 38.86
N THR A 122 1.85 -14.11 38.70
CA THR A 122 2.53 -14.33 37.41
C THR A 122 1.56 -14.79 36.32
N LEU A 123 0.68 -15.75 36.63
CA LEU A 123 -0.35 -16.22 35.72
C LEU A 123 -1.32 -15.08 35.35
N THR A 124 -1.79 -14.34 36.34
CA THR A 124 -2.70 -13.21 36.12
C THR A 124 -2.05 -12.14 35.23
N LEU A 125 -0.79 -11.77 35.51
CA LEU A 125 -0.05 -10.80 34.72
C LEU A 125 0.17 -11.28 33.29
N MET A 126 0.46 -12.56 33.08
CA MET A 126 0.59 -13.17 31.76
C MET A 126 -0.73 -13.08 30.98
N LEU A 127 -1.85 -13.37 31.58
CA LEU A 127 -3.16 -13.28 30.94
C LEU A 127 -3.51 -11.83 30.56
N ILE A 128 -3.29 -10.88 31.48
CA ILE A 128 -3.55 -9.45 31.24
C ILE A 128 -2.64 -8.93 30.10
N THR A 129 -1.35 -9.22 30.15
CA THR A 129 -0.40 -8.75 29.11
C THR A 129 -0.70 -9.36 27.76
N THR A 130 -1.11 -10.63 27.71
CA THR A 130 -1.54 -11.29 26.48
C THR A 130 -2.77 -10.64 25.88
N LEU A 131 -3.83 -10.46 26.69
CA LEU A 131 -5.06 -9.82 26.25
C LEU A 131 -4.81 -8.38 25.76
N ALA A 132 -4.08 -7.59 26.55
CA ALA A 132 -3.71 -6.23 26.18
C ALA A 132 -2.93 -6.19 24.85
N SER A 133 -1.99 -7.14 24.64
CA SER A 133 -1.21 -7.22 23.41
C SER A 133 -2.09 -7.48 22.19
N TYR A 134 -3.06 -8.38 22.28
CA TYR A 134 -4.01 -8.63 21.17
C TYR A 134 -4.91 -7.43 20.89
N LEU A 135 -5.38 -6.71 21.90
CA LEU A 135 -6.19 -5.51 21.73
C LEU A 135 -5.42 -4.37 21.04
N ILE A 136 -4.13 -4.23 21.39
CA ILE A 136 -3.26 -3.16 20.89
C ILE A 136 -2.66 -3.54 19.51
N LEU A 137 -2.54 -4.82 19.18
CA LEU A 137 -1.86 -5.32 17.98
C LEU A 137 -2.29 -4.63 16.67
N ARG A 138 -3.58 -4.33 16.53
CA ARG A 138 -4.13 -3.66 15.34
C ARG A 138 -3.79 -2.17 15.28
N LYS A 139 -3.54 -1.53 16.43
CA LYS A 139 -3.24 -0.09 16.51
C LYS A 139 -1.74 0.18 16.51
N ASN A 140 -0.98 -0.60 17.28
CA ASN A 140 0.45 -0.40 17.42
C ASN A 140 1.17 -1.72 17.66
N TYR A 141 1.88 -2.19 16.65
CA TYR A 141 2.61 -3.46 16.69
C TYR A 141 3.77 -3.43 17.70
N GLY A 142 4.44 -2.28 17.90
CA GLY A 142 5.55 -2.15 18.84
C GLY A 142 5.13 -2.44 20.28
N TRP A 143 4.07 -1.78 20.75
CA TRP A 143 3.53 -2.02 22.09
C TRP A 143 2.97 -3.44 22.28
N ALA A 144 2.32 -4.00 21.26
CA ALA A 144 1.90 -5.39 21.30
C ALA A 144 3.09 -6.35 21.46
N THR A 145 4.22 -6.05 20.82
CA THR A 145 5.46 -6.84 20.93
C THR A 145 6.02 -6.81 22.36
N VAL A 146 5.95 -5.69 23.07
CA VAL A 146 6.33 -5.61 24.49
C VAL A 146 5.57 -6.65 25.30
N GLY A 147 4.23 -6.63 25.21
CA GLY A 147 3.40 -7.56 25.98
C GLY A 147 3.60 -9.01 25.56
N PHE A 148 3.71 -9.33 24.28
CA PHE A 148 4.02 -10.69 23.82
C PHE A 148 5.39 -11.19 24.32
N THR A 149 6.37 -10.30 24.44
CA THR A 149 7.70 -10.66 24.98
C THR A 149 7.61 -10.96 26.47
N ILE A 150 6.90 -10.15 27.24
CA ILE A 150 6.63 -10.40 28.66
C ILE A 150 5.92 -11.74 28.82
N THR A 151 4.83 -11.96 28.08
CA THR A 151 4.09 -13.23 28.09
C THR A 151 5.01 -14.43 27.80
N ALA A 152 5.87 -14.34 26.79
CA ALA A 152 6.77 -15.44 26.44
C ALA A 152 7.75 -15.80 27.56
N VAL A 153 8.33 -14.80 28.24
CA VAL A 153 9.26 -15.01 29.36
C VAL A 153 8.52 -15.61 30.56
N TYR A 154 7.33 -15.11 30.90
CA TYR A 154 6.53 -15.64 31.99
C TYR A 154 5.99 -17.04 31.72
N THR A 155 5.66 -17.37 30.47
CA THR A 155 5.29 -18.75 30.10
C THR A 155 6.42 -19.72 30.40
N LEU A 156 7.68 -19.37 30.11
CA LEU A 156 8.84 -20.20 30.42
C LEU A 156 9.06 -20.31 31.93
N GLN A 157 8.84 -19.22 32.67
CA GLN A 157 8.92 -19.25 34.13
C GLN A 157 7.92 -20.23 34.76
N LEU A 158 6.66 -20.18 34.30
CA LEU A 158 5.60 -21.09 34.77
C LEU A 158 5.85 -22.56 34.41
N LEU A 159 6.58 -22.80 33.32
CA LEU A 159 7.00 -24.15 32.91
C LEU A 159 8.23 -24.68 33.66
N TRP A 160 8.61 -24.06 34.78
CA TRP A 160 9.76 -24.42 35.61
C TRP A 160 11.11 -24.36 34.87
N LEU A 161 11.20 -23.54 33.81
CA LEU A 161 12.39 -23.45 32.94
C LEU A 161 13.31 -22.27 33.30
N ASN A 162 13.17 -21.64 34.49
CA ASN A 162 13.92 -20.45 34.88
C ASN A 162 13.91 -19.35 33.78
N GLY A 163 12.84 -18.60 33.70
CA GLY A 163 12.59 -17.58 32.64
C GLY A 163 13.73 -16.60 32.44
N GLU A 164 14.50 -16.28 33.50
CA GLU A 164 15.67 -15.37 33.43
C GLU A 164 16.75 -15.86 32.46
N GLN A 165 17.00 -17.17 32.38
CA GLN A 165 18.01 -17.75 31.50
C GLN A 165 17.68 -17.56 30.00
N TYR A 166 16.42 -17.30 29.67
CA TYR A 166 15.97 -17.11 28.28
C TYR A 166 15.89 -15.65 27.85
N ILE A 167 16.20 -14.68 28.74
CA ILE A 167 16.21 -13.26 28.40
C ILE A 167 17.24 -12.96 27.31
N LEU A 168 18.48 -13.37 27.51
CA LEU A 168 19.57 -13.14 26.55
C LEU A 168 19.39 -13.95 25.25
N PRO A 169 19.10 -15.26 25.28
CA PRO A 169 18.77 -16.00 24.05
C PRO A 169 17.63 -15.35 23.25
N ARG A 170 16.58 -14.88 23.91
CA ARG A 170 15.44 -14.20 23.23
C ARG A 170 15.87 -12.94 22.49
N LEU A 171 16.76 -12.16 23.07
CA LEU A 171 17.33 -10.98 22.43
C LEU A 171 18.15 -11.36 21.19
N ILE A 172 19.02 -12.36 21.32
CA ILE A 172 19.89 -12.87 20.24
C ILE A 172 19.02 -13.40 19.09
N ASP A 173 18.03 -14.24 19.38
CA ASP A 173 17.11 -14.80 18.38
C ASP A 173 16.35 -13.72 17.63
N THR A 174 15.95 -12.66 18.34
CA THR A 174 15.26 -11.51 17.72
C THR A 174 16.20 -10.76 16.78
N ILE A 175 17.44 -10.51 17.17
CA ILE A 175 18.46 -9.84 16.35
C ILE A 175 18.75 -10.67 15.10
N ILE A 176 19.04 -11.95 15.25
CA ILE A 176 19.32 -12.87 14.13
C ILE A 176 18.13 -12.92 13.18
N GLY A 177 16.92 -13.11 13.71
CA GLY A 177 15.70 -13.15 12.90
C GLY A 177 15.46 -11.86 12.14
N CYS A 178 15.69 -10.69 12.76
CA CYS A 178 15.60 -9.39 12.11
C CYS A 178 16.66 -9.20 11.01
N LEU A 179 17.89 -9.65 11.22
CA LEU A 179 18.96 -9.58 10.21
C LEU A 179 18.64 -10.46 9.00
N ILE A 180 18.17 -11.68 9.22
CA ILE A 180 17.75 -12.59 8.14
C ILE A 180 16.58 -11.98 7.36
N ALA A 181 15.56 -11.45 8.04
CA ALA A 181 14.42 -10.82 7.41
C ALA A 181 14.80 -9.57 6.61
N PHE A 182 15.70 -8.74 7.14
CA PHE A 182 16.23 -7.56 6.44
C PHE A 182 17.03 -7.96 5.20
N GLY A 183 18.00 -8.85 5.34
CA GLY A 183 18.84 -9.35 4.25
C GLY A 183 17.98 -9.99 3.14
N GLY A 184 17.03 -10.87 3.52
CA GLY A 184 16.14 -11.48 2.57
C GLY A 184 15.23 -10.48 1.84
N THR A 185 14.82 -9.40 2.51
CA THR A 185 14.00 -8.37 1.87
C THR A 185 14.80 -7.52 0.88
N VAL A 186 16.09 -7.27 1.14
CA VAL A 186 16.96 -6.44 0.29
C VAL A 186 17.58 -7.24 -0.85
N TRP A 187 17.96 -8.52 -0.62
CA TRP A 187 18.74 -9.32 -1.58
C TRP A 187 17.93 -10.35 -2.34
N LEU A 188 16.89 -10.95 -1.71
CA LEU A 188 16.07 -11.97 -2.35
C LEU A 188 14.87 -11.34 -3.06
N TRP A 189 14.97 -11.15 -4.38
CA TRP A 189 13.92 -10.60 -5.23
C TRP A 189 13.25 -9.33 -4.67
N PRO A 190 13.99 -8.23 -4.49
CA PRO A 190 13.44 -7.00 -3.96
C PRO A 190 12.31 -6.49 -4.86
N GLN A 191 11.18 -6.16 -4.24
CA GLN A 191 10.04 -5.56 -4.92
C GLN A 191 10.00 -4.07 -4.57
N TRP A 192 10.70 -3.27 -5.40
CA TRP A 192 10.72 -1.83 -5.23
C TRP A 192 9.43 -1.21 -5.73
N GLN A 193 8.74 -0.51 -4.87
CA GLN A 193 7.49 0.19 -5.19
C GLN A 193 7.75 1.41 -6.08
N SER A 194 8.92 2.03 -5.98
CA SER A 194 9.35 3.11 -6.87
C SER A 194 9.30 2.70 -8.34
N GLY A 195 9.65 1.45 -8.67
CA GLY A 195 9.55 0.91 -10.04
C GLY A 195 8.11 0.69 -10.52
N LEU A 196 7.15 0.56 -9.60
CA LEU A 196 5.75 0.34 -9.92
C LEU A 196 4.92 1.64 -9.98
N LEU A 197 5.48 2.75 -9.48
CA LEU A 197 4.76 4.03 -9.39
C LEU A 197 4.23 4.49 -10.75
N ARG A 198 5.07 4.46 -11.80
CA ARG A 198 4.67 4.88 -13.16
C ARG A 198 3.53 4.01 -13.70
N LYS A 199 3.65 2.70 -13.54
CA LYS A 199 2.59 1.77 -13.95
C LYS A 199 1.29 2.05 -13.19
N ASN A 200 1.35 2.21 -11.88
CA ASN A 200 0.17 2.50 -11.06
C ASN A 200 -0.45 3.86 -11.39
N ALA A 201 0.36 4.86 -11.79
CA ALA A 201 -0.12 6.14 -12.28
C ALA A 201 -0.84 6.00 -13.62
N HIS A 202 -0.27 5.21 -14.55
CA HIS A 202 -0.90 4.92 -15.84
C HIS A 202 -2.24 4.17 -15.66
N ASP A 203 -2.25 3.12 -14.83
CA ASP A 203 -3.45 2.33 -14.51
C ASP A 203 -4.54 3.22 -13.86
N ALA A 204 -4.16 4.22 -13.05
CA ALA A 204 -5.09 5.18 -12.48
C ALA A 204 -5.70 6.10 -13.54
N LEU A 205 -4.89 6.65 -14.45
CA LEU A 205 -5.36 7.50 -15.54
C LEU A 205 -6.30 6.74 -16.49
N GLU A 206 -6.00 5.48 -16.79
CA GLU A 206 -6.88 4.60 -17.58
C GLU A 206 -8.23 4.39 -16.89
N ALA A 207 -8.22 4.14 -15.57
CA ALA A 207 -9.45 4.00 -14.80
C ALA A 207 -10.28 5.29 -14.79
N TYR A 208 -9.64 6.47 -14.76
CA TYR A 208 -10.33 7.77 -14.83
C TYR A 208 -10.95 7.98 -16.20
N GLN A 209 -10.22 7.68 -17.29
CA GLN A 209 -10.72 7.81 -18.66
C GLN A 209 -11.98 6.95 -18.86
N GLU A 210 -11.94 5.70 -18.45
CA GLU A 210 -13.08 4.79 -18.58
C GLU A 210 -14.27 5.25 -17.74
N ALA A 211 -14.04 5.78 -16.55
CA ALA A 211 -15.11 6.34 -15.72
C ALA A 211 -15.79 7.55 -16.37
N ILE A 212 -15.01 8.46 -16.95
CA ILE A 212 -15.53 9.66 -17.63
C ILE A 212 -16.35 9.23 -18.86
N ARG A 213 -15.87 8.26 -19.65
CA ARG A 213 -16.61 7.72 -20.80
C ARG A 213 -17.99 7.16 -20.40
N LEU A 214 -18.01 6.37 -19.31
CA LEU A 214 -19.28 5.78 -18.84
C LEU A 214 -20.23 6.83 -18.25
N ILE A 215 -19.73 7.86 -17.59
CA ILE A 215 -20.54 8.95 -17.04
C ILE A 215 -21.18 9.78 -18.14
N LEU A 216 -20.45 9.99 -19.24
CA LEU A 216 -20.89 10.80 -20.38
C LEU A 216 -21.59 9.98 -21.47
N SER A 217 -21.81 8.67 -21.28
CA SER A 217 -22.59 7.84 -22.21
C SER A 217 -24.08 8.25 -22.22
N GLU A 218 -24.74 8.04 -23.32
CA GLU A 218 -26.15 8.41 -23.51
C GLU A 218 -27.08 7.72 -22.49
N ASP A 219 -26.77 6.47 -22.10
CA ASP A 219 -27.53 5.72 -21.09
C ASP A 219 -26.57 5.11 -20.02
N PRO A 220 -26.21 5.91 -19.01
CA PRO A 220 -25.27 5.47 -17.99
C PRO A 220 -25.93 4.46 -17.04
N GLN A 221 -25.71 3.17 -17.30
CA GLN A 221 -26.26 2.07 -16.51
C GLN A 221 -25.70 2.08 -15.07
N PRO A 222 -26.56 1.91 -14.05
CA PRO A 222 -26.17 2.03 -12.65
C PRO A 222 -25.10 1.03 -12.20
N THR A 223 -25.14 -0.21 -12.72
CA THR A 223 -24.20 -1.29 -12.31
C THR A 223 -22.77 -1.06 -12.84
N PRO A 224 -22.56 -0.79 -14.15
CA PRO A 224 -21.24 -0.40 -14.66
C PRO A 224 -20.65 0.82 -13.95
N LEU A 225 -21.46 1.86 -13.70
CA LEU A 225 -21.02 3.05 -12.97
C LEU A 225 -20.52 2.73 -11.55
N ALA A 226 -21.23 1.86 -10.83
CA ALA A 226 -20.81 1.46 -9.47
C ALA A 226 -19.49 0.69 -9.49
N TRP A 227 -19.30 -0.21 -10.45
CA TRP A 227 -18.08 -0.95 -10.67
C TRP A 227 -16.92 -0.04 -11.02
N GLN A 228 -17.13 0.88 -11.95
CA GLN A 228 -16.07 1.80 -12.40
C GLN A 228 -15.66 2.77 -11.29
N ARG A 229 -16.62 3.26 -10.50
CA ARG A 229 -16.33 4.03 -9.29
C ARG A 229 -15.42 3.27 -8.31
N MET A 230 -15.68 1.98 -8.10
CA MET A 230 -14.84 1.14 -7.24
C MET A 230 -13.45 0.97 -7.85
N ARG A 231 -13.33 0.75 -9.17
CA ARG A 231 -12.06 0.63 -9.89
C ARG A 231 -11.23 1.90 -9.79
N VAL A 232 -11.84 3.07 -9.96
CA VAL A 232 -11.21 4.39 -9.81
C VAL A 232 -10.61 4.56 -8.41
N ASN A 233 -11.42 4.33 -7.38
CA ASN A 233 -10.95 4.44 -6.00
C ASN A 233 -9.84 3.42 -5.67
N GLN A 234 -9.93 2.21 -6.18
CA GLN A 234 -8.92 1.17 -5.99
C GLN A 234 -7.60 1.51 -6.69
N ALA A 235 -7.66 2.00 -7.94
CA ALA A 235 -6.48 2.40 -8.70
C ALA A 235 -5.74 3.57 -8.03
N HIS A 236 -6.48 4.59 -7.59
CA HIS A 236 -5.90 5.72 -6.84
C HIS A 236 -5.29 5.29 -5.51
N ASN A 237 -5.98 4.47 -4.73
CA ASN A 237 -5.47 3.95 -3.46
C ASN A 237 -4.19 3.11 -3.67
N THR A 238 -4.11 2.35 -4.76
CA THR A 238 -2.92 1.59 -5.13
C THR A 238 -1.74 2.53 -5.43
N LEU A 239 -1.98 3.57 -6.21
CA LEU A 239 -0.99 4.61 -6.52
C LEU A 239 -0.51 5.34 -5.26
N TYR A 240 -1.42 5.82 -4.43
CA TYR A 240 -1.12 6.50 -3.17
C TYR A 240 -0.28 5.63 -2.22
N ASN A 241 -0.69 4.36 -2.05
CA ASN A 241 0.04 3.41 -1.20
C ASN A 241 1.42 3.09 -1.77
N SER A 242 1.56 2.99 -3.10
CA SER A 242 2.86 2.78 -3.75
C SER A 242 3.79 3.96 -3.54
N LEU A 243 3.30 5.20 -3.60
CA LEU A 243 4.09 6.39 -3.29
C LEU A 243 4.56 6.38 -1.83
N ASN A 244 3.66 6.11 -0.89
CA ASN A 244 4.00 6.04 0.53
C ASN A 244 5.03 4.95 0.85
N GLN A 245 4.99 3.82 0.15
CA GLN A 245 5.98 2.76 0.30
C GLN A 245 7.31 3.11 -0.38
N ALA A 246 7.27 3.70 -1.57
CA ALA A 246 8.45 4.14 -2.30
C ALA A 246 9.25 5.19 -1.51
N MET A 247 8.59 6.11 -0.81
CA MET A 247 9.25 7.10 0.06
C MET A 247 10.09 6.50 1.19
N GLN A 248 9.82 5.26 1.55
CA GLN A 248 10.56 4.54 2.59
C GLN A 248 11.75 3.75 2.03
N GLU A 249 11.91 3.69 0.71
CA GLU A 249 13.00 2.99 0.05
C GLU A 249 14.29 3.81 0.06
N PRO A 250 15.46 3.18 0.30
CA PRO A 250 16.72 3.90 0.44
C PRO A 250 17.21 4.56 -0.85
N ALA A 251 16.74 4.07 -2.00
CA ALA A 251 17.10 4.59 -3.33
C ALA A 251 16.12 5.66 -3.84
N PHE A 252 15.10 6.01 -3.05
CA PHE A 252 14.11 7.01 -3.46
C PHE A 252 14.71 8.41 -3.40
N ASN A 253 14.72 9.12 -4.53
CA ASN A 253 15.24 10.47 -4.58
C ASN A 253 14.21 11.47 -4.03
N SER A 254 14.54 12.11 -2.90
CA SER A 254 13.65 13.04 -2.22
C SER A 254 13.44 14.37 -2.96
N HIS A 255 14.29 14.72 -3.95
CA HIS A 255 14.18 15.99 -4.67
C HIS A 255 12.84 16.16 -5.40
N TYR A 256 12.29 15.07 -5.94
CA TYR A 256 11.03 15.10 -6.69
C TYR A 256 9.81 14.71 -5.84
N LEU A 257 10.01 14.54 -4.53
CA LEU A 257 8.96 14.09 -3.62
C LEU A 257 7.79 15.07 -3.53
N ALA A 258 8.09 16.38 -3.53
CA ALA A 258 7.07 17.41 -3.47
C ALA A 258 6.16 17.36 -4.72
N ASP A 259 6.78 17.27 -5.89
CA ASP A 259 6.07 17.22 -7.17
C ASP A 259 5.25 15.94 -7.31
N MET A 260 5.82 14.79 -6.90
CA MET A 260 5.08 13.52 -6.87
C MET A 260 3.88 13.54 -5.92
N LYS A 261 4.05 14.12 -4.73
CA LYS A 261 2.94 14.29 -3.79
C LYS A 261 1.86 15.20 -4.37
N LEU A 262 2.27 16.30 -4.98
CA LEU A 262 1.34 17.23 -5.61
C LEU A 262 0.58 16.56 -6.75
N TRP A 263 1.27 15.78 -7.60
CA TRP A 263 0.66 15.00 -8.67
C TRP A 263 -0.41 14.03 -8.14
N VAL A 264 -0.08 13.27 -7.09
CA VAL A 264 -1.03 12.32 -6.46
C VAL A 264 -2.18 13.06 -5.76
N THR A 265 -1.94 14.25 -5.24
CA THR A 265 -3.00 15.10 -4.65
C THR A 265 -4.00 15.56 -5.72
N HIS A 266 -3.52 16.02 -6.89
CA HIS A 266 -4.41 16.36 -8.00
C HIS A 266 -5.18 15.13 -8.50
N SER A 267 -4.54 13.97 -8.54
CA SER A 267 -5.19 12.69 -8.82
C SER A 267 -6.33 12.39 -7.82
N GLN A 268 -6.17 12.71 -6.53
CA GLN A 268 -7.22 12.58 -5.51
C GLN A 268 -8.42 13.49 -5.81
N PHE A 269 -8.18 14.75 -6.19
CA PHE A 269 -9.26 15.66 -6.56
C PHE A 269 -10.04 15.16 -7.77
N ILE A 270 -9.36 14.58 -8.77
CA ILE A 270 -10.03 13.95 -9.92
C ILE A 270 -10.97 12.84 -9.45
N VAL A 271 -10.51 11.97 -8.53
CA VAL A 271 -11.36 10.90 -7.97
C VAL A 271 -12.59 11.46 -7.25
N GLU A 272 -12.43 12.54 -6.50
CA GLU A 272 -13.57 13.20 -5.83
C GLU A 272 -14.59 13.74 -6.82
N HIS A 273 -14.12 14.38 -7.89
CA HIS A 273 -15.01 14.87 -8.96
C HIS A 273 -15.69 13.72 -9.71
N ILE A 274 -14.97 12.64 -10.05
CA ILE A 274 -15.56 11.45 -10.68
C ILE A 274 -16.65 10.83 -9.78
N ASN A 275 -16.39 10.75 -8.47
CA ASN A 275 -17.36 10.24 -7.51
C ASN A 275 -18.63 11.13 -7.43
N ALA A 276 -18.47 12.45 -7.50
CA ALA A 276 -19.60 13.39 -7.54
C ALA A 276 -20.38 13.27 -8.86
N MET A 277 -19.68 13.24 -10.00
CA MET A 277 -20.29 13.06 -11.33
C MET A 277 -21.06 11.73 -11.44
N THR A 278 -20.52 10.65 -10.87
CA THR A 278 -21.21 9.35 -10.83
C THR A 278 -22.55 9.44 -10.09
N THR A 279 -22.66 10.29 -9.08
CA THR A 279 -23.90 10.51 -8.34
C THR A 279 -24.90 11.32 -9.18
N LEU A 280 -24.41 12.40 -9.83
CA LEU A 280 -25.23 13.24 -10.71
C LEU A 280 -25.76 12.48 -11.93
N ALA A 281 -24.94 11.64 -12.55
CA ALA A 281 -25.35 10.80 -13.68
C ALA A 281 -26.49 9.82 -13.30
N ARG A 282 -26.49 9.31 -12.06
CA ARG A 282 -27.60 8.49 -11.55
C ARG A 282 -28.90 9.25 -11.33
N GLU A 283 -28.82 10.54 -11.11
CA GLU A 283 -29.97 11.42 -10.99
C GLU A 283 -30.53 11.88 -12.36
N HIS A 284 -30.08 11.26 -13.47
CA HIS A 284 -30.42 11.59 -14.85
C HIS A 284 -30.17 13.06 -15.23
N ARG A 285 -29.17 13.68 -14.64
CA ARG A 285 -28.67 15.00 -15.01
C ARG A 285 -27.69 14.87 -16.16
N ALA A 286 -28.15 14.48 -17.33
CA ALA A 286 -27.31 14.34 -18.51
C ALA A 286 -26.99 15.71 -19.15
N LEU A 287 -25.82 15.80 -19.75
CA LEU A 287 -25.46 16.92 -20.63
C LEU A 287 -26.04 16.74 -22.02
N PRO A 288 -26.24 17.83 -22.79
CA PRO A 288 -26.51 17.73 -24.21
C PRO A 288 -25.46 16.86 -24.90
N PRO A 289 -25.81 16.00 -25.87
CA PRO A 289 -24.86 15.05 -26.49
C PRO A 289 -23.64 15.71 -27.12
N GLU A 290 -23.83 16.85 -27.77
CA GLU A 290 -22.74 17.62 -28.39
C GLU A 290 -21.75 18.09 -27.35
N LEU A 291 -22.19 18.66 -26.23
CA LEU A 291 -21.39 19.15 -25.14
C LEU A 291 -20.69 17.99 -24.39
N ALA A 292 -21.39 16.86 -24.21
CA ALA A 292 -20.82 15.66 -23.60
C ALA A 292 -19.65 15.11 -24.42
N GLN A 293 -19.78 15.12 -25.76
CA GLN A 293 -18.71 14.68 -26.66
C GLN A 293 -17.50 15.61 -26.64
N GLU A 294 -17.71 16.93 -26.60
CA GLU A 294 -16.64 17.93 -26.49
C GLU A 294 -15.85 17.77 -25.21
N TYR A 295 -16.52 17.62 -24.05
CA TYR A 295 -15.86 17.36 -22.76
C TYR A 295 -15.13 16.04 -22.73
N LEU A 296 -15.70 14.98 -23.31
CA LEU A 296 -15.06 13.68 -23.42
C LEU A 296 -13.73 13.78 -24.17
N GLN A 297 -13.75 14.41 -25.35
CA GLN A 297 -12.55 14.60 -26.16
C GLN A 297 -11.49 15.41 -25.44
N SER A 298 -11.88 16.50 -24.77
CA SER A 298 -10.96 17.32 -23.98
C SER A 298 -10.31 16.56 -22.82
N CYS A 299 -11.08 15.74 -22.09
CA CYS A 299 -10.57 14.89 -21.03
C CYS A 299 -9.62 13.82 -21.58
N GLU A 300 -9.95 13.19 -22.72
CA GLU A 300 -9.09 12.17 -23.34
C GLU A 300 -7.76 12.74 -23.79
N ILE A 301 -7.75 13.89 -24.42
CA ILE A 301 -6.52 14.58 -24.82
C ILE A 301 -5.67 14.91 -23.58
N ALA A 302 -6.27 15.44 -22.52
CA ALA A 302 -5.55 15.76 -21.28
C ALA A 302 -4.97 14.53 -20.59
N ILE A 303 -5.71 13.42 -20.57
CA ILE A 303 -5.23 12.14 -20.01
C ILE A 303 -4.08 11.58 -20.86
N GLN A 304 -4.22 11.55 -22.18
CA GLN A 304 -3.18 11.07 -23.08
C GLN A 304 -1.87 11.85 -22.92
N ARG A 305 -1.94 13.18 -22.77
CA ARG A 305 -0.76 14.01 -22.47
C ARG A 305 -0.08 13.59 -21.16
N CYS A 306 -0.86 13.32 -20.11
CA CYS A 306 -0.30 12.82 -18.85
C CYS A 306 0.34 11.44 -19.04
N GLN A 307 -0.29 10.52 -19.79
CA GLN A 307 0.24 9.18 -20.05
C GLN A 307 1.53 9.22 -20.88
N GLN A 308 1.58 10.02 -21.92
CA GLN A 308 2.79 10.21 -22.73
C GLN A 308 3.98 10.69 -21.88
N ARG A 309 3.75 11.63 -20.95
CA ARG A 309 4.80 12.09 -20.02
C ARG A 309 5.24 11.01 -19.04
N LEU A 310 4.39 10.04 -18.72
CA LEU A 310 4.78 8.89 -17.89
C LEU A 310 5.66 7.89 -18.67
N GLU A 311 5.50 7.76 -20.00
CA GLU A 311 6.24 6.81 -20.84
C GLU A 311 7.64 7.34 -21.24
N TYR A 312 7.79 8.64 -21.44
CA TYR A 312 9.05 9.25 -21.90
C TYR A 312 10.11 9.29 -20.81
N ASP A 313 11.18 8.51 -21.03
CA ASP A 313 12.29 8.32 -20.07
C ASP A 313 13.57 9.11 -20.44
N GLU A 314 13.60 9.86 -21.56
CA GLU A 314 14.81 10.54 -22.02
C GLU A 314 14.82 12.05 -21.69
N PRO A 315 15.86 12.52 -20.95
CA PRO A 315 16.13 13.93 -20.83
C PRO A 315 16.74 14.43 -22.16
N GLY A 316 15.97 15.18 -22.92
CA GLY A 316 16.46 15.82 -24.15
C GLY A 316 15.74 15.45 -25.43
N SER A 317 14.84 14.49 -25.44
CA SER A 317 13.89 14.33 -26.53
C SER A 317 12.93 15.53 -26.47
N SER A 318 13.18 16.51 -27.31
CA SER A 318 12.26 17.61 -27.62
C SER A 318 11.04 17.06 -28.35
N GLY A 319 10.29 16.20 -27.64
CA GLY A 319 8.98 15.70 -28.09
C GLY A 319 7.88 16.76 -27.91
N ASP A 320 8.21 18.04 -28.06
CA ASP A 320 7.24 19.13 -28.27
C ASP A 320 6.65 19.12 -29.68
N ALA A 321 7.05 18.14 -30.50
CA ALA A 321 6.50 17.97 -31.82
C ALA A 321 5.08 17.38 -31.73
N ASN A 322 4.08 18.20 -31.97
CA ASN A 322 2.67 17.87 -32.16
C ASN A 322 1.87 17.33 -30.94
N ILE A 323 2.03 17.92 -29.77
CA ILE A 323 0.97 17.84 -28.78
C ILE A 323 -0.14 18.78 -29.30
N MET A 324 -1.23 18.21 -29.84
CA MET A 324 -2.43 18.99 -30.15
C MET A 324 -2.79 19.79 -28.90
N ASP A 325 -2.76 21.12 -29.02
CA ASP A 325 -3.24 21.98 -27.94
C ASP A 325 -4.70 21.56 -27.67
N ALA A 326 -4.99 21.24 -26.39
CA ALA A 326 -6.38 21.01 -26.04
C ALA A 326 -7.13 22.28 -26.40
N PRO A 327 -8.27 22.20 -27.06
CA PRO A 327 -9.10 23.36 -27.30
C PRO A 327 -9.25 24.09 -25.94
N GLU A 328 -8.81 25.34 -25.92
CA GLU A 328 -8.95 26.19 -24.73
C GLU A 328 -10.46 26.43 -24.57
N MET A 329 -11.09 25.58 -23.75
CA MET A 329 -12.53 25.75 -23.48
C MET A 329 -12.69 27.09 -22.79
N GLN A 330 -13.38 28.00 -23.43
CA GLN A 330 -13.70 29.29 -22.85
C GLN A 330 -14.48 29.05 -21.56
N PRO A 331 -14.08 29.65 -20.44
CA PRO A 331 -14.79 29.48 -19.18
C PRO A 331 -16.19 30.13 -19.32
N HIS A 332 -17.20 29.29 -19.54
CA HIS A 332 -18.57 29.72 -19.35
C HIS A 332 -18.88 29.73 -17.85
N GLU A 333 -19.66 30.70 -17.40
CA GLU A 333 -20.19 30.71 -16.04
C GLU A 333 -21.11 29.49 -15.85
N VAL A 334 -20.57 28.45 -15.20
CA VAL A 334 -21.30 27.21 -14.97
C VAL A 334 -21.86 27.22 -13.56
N ALA A 335 -23.14 26.88 -13.43
CA ALA A 335 -23.79 26.79 -12.12
C ALA A 335 -23.08 25.79 -11.19
N ALA A 336 -22.92 26.19 -9.91
CA ALA A 336 -22.25 25.38 -8.91
C ALA A 336 -22.90 23.99 -8.72
N GLY A 337 -22.09 22.92 -8.66
CA GLY A 337 -22.56 21.55 -8.44
C GLY A 337 -23.13 20.85 -9.68
N THR A 338 -22.94 21.39 -10.88
CA THR A 338 -23.32 20.75 -12.14
C THR A 338 -22.29 19.74 -12.62
N LEU A 339 -22.70 18.82 -13.49
CA LEU A 339 -21.79 17.86 -14.12
C LEU A 339 -20.68 18.58 -14.91
N GLU A 340 -21.03 19.63 -15.58
CA GLU A 340 -20.13 20.49 -16.35
C GLU A 340 -19.03 21.11 -15.48
N GLN A 341 -19.39 21.68 -14.32
CA GLN A 341 -18.41 22.22 -13.38
C GLN A 341 -17.40 21.18 -12.92
N HIS A 342 -17.87 19.97 -12.65
CA HIS A 342 -16.97 18.88 -12.26
C HIS A 342 -16.02 18.49 -13.40
N LEU A 343 -16.49 18.44 -14.64
CA LEU A 343 -15.66 18.16 -15.83
C LEU A 343 -14.60 19.25 -16.06
N GLN A 344 -14.96 20.51 -15.97
CA GLN A 344 -14.00 21.63 -16.08
C GLN A 344 -12.89 21.52 -15.02
N ARG A 345 -13.24 21.18 -13.76
CA ARG A 345 -12.26 20.97 -12.70
C ARG A 345 -11.38 19.75 -12.97
N VAL A 346 -11.92 18.66 -13.48
CA VAL A 346 -11.13 17.47 -13.86
C VAL A 346 -10.08 17.85 -14.91
N ILE A 347 -10.49 18.59 -15.97
CA ILE A 347 -9.55 19.06 -17.01
C ILE A 347 -8.48 19.97 -16.42
N GLY A 348 -8.85 20.89 -15.52
CA GLY A 348 -7.91 21.75 -14.83
C GLY A 348 -6.88 20.97 -14.00
N HIS A 349 -7.31 19.94 -13.27
CA HIS A 349 -6.40 19.08 -12.52
C HIS A 349 -5.50 18.23 -13.43
N LEU A 350 -6.02 17.68 -14.55
CA LEU A 350 -5.22 16.94 -15.53
C LEU A 350 -4.15 17.83 -16.19
N ASN A 351 -4.49 19.07 -16.56
CA ASN A 351 -3.52 20.01 -17.10
C ASN A 351 -2.43 20.38 -16.09
N THR A 352 -2.79 20.56 -14.81
CA THR A 352 -1.81 20.77 -13.73
C THR A 352 -0.93 19.53 -13.54
N MET A 353 -1.51 18.33 -13.57
CA MET A 353 -0.75 17.07 -13.50
C MET A 353 0.22 16.92 -14.68
N HIS A 354 -0.18 17.28 -15.88
CA HIS A 354 0.69 17.28 -17.05
C HIS A 354 1.89 18.22 -16.86
N THR A 355 1.66 19.46 -16.39
CA THR A 355 2.73 20.44 -16.13
C THR A 355 3.73 19.92 -15.08
N ILE A 356 3.23 19.34 -14.00
CA ILE A 356 4.05 18.77 -12.93
C ILE A 356 4.77 17.50 -13.38
N SER A 357 4.20 16.73 -14.31
CA SER A 357 4.73 15.43 -14.75
C SER A 357 6.17 15.51 -15.26
N SER A 358 6.55 16.61 -15.92
CA SER A 358 7.92 16.81 -16.41
C SER A 358 8.97 16.85 -15.28
N MET A 359 8.56 17.20 -14.06
CA MET A 359 9.41 17.24 -12.85
C MET A 359 9.24 15.99 -12.01
N ALA A 360 8.00 15.59 -11.74
CA ALA A 360 7.67 14.49 -10.84
C ALA A 360 8.19 13.12 -11.30
N TRP A 361 8.26 12.86 -12.60
CA TRP A 361 8.57 11.55 -13.15
C TRP A 361 9.96 11.41 -13.77
N ARG A 362 10.86 12.35 -13.53
CA ARG A 362 12.26 12.29 -13.99
C ARG A 362 13.10 11.19 -13.36
N GLN A 363 12.61 10.53 -12.34
CA GLN A 363 13.33 9.45 -11.67
C GLN A 363 13.39 8.19 -12.51
N ARG A 364 14.61 7.80 -12.91
CA ARG A 364 14.85 6.41 -13.33
C ARG A 364 14.77 5.51 -12.10
N PRO A 365 13.97 4.45 -12.09
CA PRO A 365 14.10 3.42 -11.07
C PRO A 365 15.50 2.83 -11.20
N HIS A 366 16.37 3.09 -10.23
CA HIS A 366 17.69 2.48 -10.18
C HIS A 366 17.56 0.97 -9.90
N HIS A 367 17.13 0.22 -10.90
CA HIS A 367 17.22 -1.22 -10.89
C HIS A 367 18.71 -1.61 -10.95
N GLY A 368 19.27 -2.03 -9.85
CA GLY A 368 20.50 -2.82 -9.85
C GLY A 368 21.83 -2.10 -9.66
N ILE A 369 21.89 -0.80 -9.40
CA ILE A 369 23.18 -0.06 -9.39
C ILE A 369 23.83 0.03 -8.00
N TRP A 370 23.14 -0.28 -6.92
CA TRP A 370 23.75 -0.12 -5.58
C TRP A 370 24.91 -1.09 -5.32
N LEU A 371 24.82 -2.32 -5.80
CA LEU A 371 25.89 -3.31 -5.69
C LEU A 371 27.02 -3.10 -6.72
N SER A 372 26.69 -2.63 -7.94
CA SER A 372 27.70 -2.44 -9.00
C SER A 372 28.53 -1.18 -8.80
N ARG A 373 28.03 -0.13 -8.17
CA ARG A 373 28.80 1.08 -7.88
C ARG A 373 29.77 0.88 -6.75
N LYS A 374 29.35 0.23 -5.64
CA LYS A 374 30.22 -0.06 -4.50
C LYS A 374 31.32 -1.09 -4.81
N LEU A 375 31.08 -2.00 -5.76
CA LEU A 375 32.10 -2.94 -6.25
C LEU A 375 33.06 -2.32 -7.27
N ARG A 376 32.69 -1.20 -7.92
CA ARG A 376 33.57 -0.46 -8.83
C ARG A 376 34.48 0.50 -8.07
N ASP A 377 33.93 1.19 -7.07
CA ASP A 377 34.68 2.14 -6.24
C ASP A 377 35.60 1.45 -5.21
N SER A 378 35.45 0.14 -5.00
CA SER A 378 36.38 -0.66 -4.18
C SER A 378 37.52 -1.29 -4.99
N LYS A 379 37.57 -1.10 -6.32
CA LYS A 379 38.62 -1.58 -7.22
C LYS A 379 39.41 -0.44 -7.89
N ALA A 380 39.10 0.81 -7.55
CA ALA A 380 39.90 2.00 -7.85
C ALA A 380 40.57 2.48 -6.53
#